data_cc0aa70ba07c8f803cae9b3d1878d2c7
#
_entry.id   cc0aa70ba07c8f803cae9b3d1878d2c7
#
_cell.length_a   1.000
_cell.length_b   1.000
_cell.length_c   1.000
_cell.angle_alpha   90.00
_cell.angle_beta   90.00
_cell.angle_gamma   90.00
#
_symmetry.space_group_name_H-M   'P 1'
#
loop_
_entity.id
_entity.type
_entity.pdbx_description
1 polymer ?
#
loop_
_entity_poly.entity_id
_entity_poly.type
_entity_poly.pdbx_seq_one_letter_code
_entity_poly.pdbx_strand_id
1 'polypeptide(L)'
;MKRRSCLKILLATTGMVATRAANGPVAAAADGQHPIELHLDLAVDPVKEAEMLRVFEKEFKPAASRQPGFIAIKMLKLSSTLRGPAPAGCNYQFVLSFASEDLRQKWVATPIHKATWPKIESTFTSPNYSRLLYEVY
;
A
#
# COMPACT_ATOMS: atom_id res chain seq x y z
N MET A 1 -32.20 72.76 21.03
CA MET A 1 -31.84 72.74 19.59
C MET A 1 -31.21 71.44 19.29
N LYS A 2 -31.92 70.69 18.49
CA LYS A 2 -31.54 69.75 17.45
C LYS A 2 -30.11 69.20 17.48
N ARG A 3 -29.94 67.87 17.53
CA ARG A 3 -29.18 67.17 16.50
C ARG A 3 -29.31 65.65 16.62
N ARG A 4 -29.74 65.17 15.57
CA ARG A 4 -29.92 63.86 15.04
C ARG A 4 -28.65 63.02 15.13
N SER A 5 -28.76 61.89 15.82
CA SER A 5 -27.78 60.84 15.77
C SER A 5 -28.14 59.88 14.64
N CYS A 6 -27.28 59.74 13.70
CA CYS A 6 -27.33 58.69 12.71
C CYS A 6 -26.78 57.38 13.30
N LEU A 7 -27.66 56.45 13.48
CA LEU A 7 -27.31 55.08 13.86
C LEU A 7 -26.76 54.35 12.62
N LYS A 8 -25.48 54.10 12.59
CA LYS A 8 -24.89 53.18 11.59
C LYS A 8 -24.95 51.78 12.13
N ILE A 9 -25.82 51.01 11.58
CA ILE A 9 -25.89 49.59 11.81
C ILE A 9 -24.77 48.94 11.00
N LEU A 10 -23.76 48.39 11.68
CA LEU A 10 -22.80 47.49 11.09
C LEU A 10 -23.42 46.10 11.08
N LEU A 11 -23.79 45.62 9.92
CA LEU A 11 -24.04 44.21 9.70
C LEU A 11 -22.69 43.48 9.69
N ALA A 12 -22.41 42.76 10.76
CA ALA A 12 -21.36 41.75 10.77
C ALA A 12 -21.90 40.49 10.08
N THR A 13 -21.55 40.28 8.85
CA THR A 13 -21.74 39.00 8.20
C THR A 13 -20.72 38.03 8.77
N THR A 14 -21.17 37.17 9.66
CA THR A 14 -20.40 36.04 10.14
C THR A 14 -20.33 35.02 9.01
N GLY A 15 -19.23 35.00 8.27
CA GLY A 15 -18.92 33.95 7.33
C GLY A 15 -18.72 32.65 8.09
N MET A 16 -19.67 31.75 7.99
CA MET A 16 -19.48 30.36 8.39
C MET A 16 -18.46 29.74 7.44
N VAL A 17 -17.24 29.62 7.89
CA VAL A 17 -16.26 28.73 7.26
C VAL A 17 -16.66 27.31 7.64
N ALA A 18 -17.36 26.66 6.75
CA ALA A 18 -17.57 25.23 6.88
C ALA A 18 -16.22 24.53 6.66
N THR A 19 -15.56 24.21 7.73
CA THR A 19 -14.44 23.28 7.69
C THR A 19 -14.99 21.91 7.30
N ARG A 20 -14.87 21.57 6.05
CA ARG A 20 -15.07 20.20 5.61
C ARG A 20 -13.95 19.36 6.23
N ALA A 21 -14.28 18.63 7.27
CA ALA A 21 -13.44 17.56 7.73
C ALA A 21 -13.35 16.53 6.59
N ALA A 22 -12.20 16.41 5.99
CA ALA A 22 -11.91 15.36 5.04
C ALA A 22 -11.82 14.05 5.83
N ASN A 23 -12.94 13.37 5.97
CA ASN A 23 -12.97 12.02 6.50
C ASN A 23 -12.62 11.06 5.37
N GLY A 24 -11.46 10.48 5.46
CA GLY A 24 -11.11 9.30 4.71
C GLY A 24 -9.63 9.23 4.33
N PRO A 25 -9.00 8.08 4.57
CA PRO A 25 -7.68 7.81 4.03
C PRO A 25 -7.81 7.42 2.56
N VAL A 26 -8.25 8.32 1.74
CA VAL A 26 -8.08 8.16 0.31
C VAL A 26 -6.80 8.90 -0.01
N ALA A 27 -5.70 8.16 -0.08
CA ALA A 27 -4.56 8.64 -0.80
C ALA A 27 -5.01 8.78 -2.26
N ALA A 28 -5.53 9.96 -2.60
CA ALA A 28 -5.78 10.29 -3.99
C ALA A 28 -4.45 10.17 -4.72
N ALA A 29 -4.40 9.31 -5.73
CA ALA A 29 -3.29 9.32 -6.67
C ALA A 29 -3.14 10.75 -7.19
N ALA A 30 -1.92 11.31 -7.14
CA ALA A 30 -1.65 12.58 -7.77
C ALA A 30 -2.08 12.51 -9.24
N ASP A 31 -2.60 13.61 -9.78
CA ASP A 31 -3.07 13.68 -11.16
C ASP A 31 -2.07 13.02 -12.12
N GLY A 32 -2.51 12.00 -12.86
CA GLY A 32 -1.70 11.24 -13.81
C GLY A 32 -0.94 10.05 -13.23
N GLN A 33 -1.05 9.75 -11.93
CA GLN A 33 -0.49 8.52 -11.35
C GLN A 33 -1.57 7.45 -11.23
N HIS A 34 -1.29 6.28 -11.80
CA HIS A 34 -2.12 5.10 -11.62
C HIS A 34 -1.72 4.36 -10.34
N PRO A 35 -2.66 3.68 -9.68
CA PRO A 35 -2.31 2.68 -8.70
C PRO A 35 -1.35 1.66 -9.31
N ILE A 36 -0.47 1.12 -8.48
CA ILE A 36 0.52 0.11 -8.92
C ILE A 36 0.28 -1.21 -8.24
N GLU A 37 0.70 -2.25 -8.90
CA GLU A 37 0.69 -3.60 -8.38
C GLU A 37 2.05 -4.25 -8.63
N LEU A 38 2.70 -4.70 -7.54
CA LEU A 38 3.99 -5.39 -7.57
C LEU A 38 3.75 -6.89 -7.49
N HIS A 39 4.29 -7.64 -8.44
CA HIS A 39 4.25 -9.10 -8.48
C HIS A 39 5.65 -9.67 -8.32
N LEU A 40 5.81 -10.55 -7.35
CA LEU A 40 7.05 -11.33 -7.15
C LEU A 40 6.74 -12.81 -7.34
N ASP A 41 7.45 -13.47 -8.24
CA ASP A 41 7.39 -14.92 -8.40
C ASP A 41 8.44 -15.56 -7.52
N LEU A 42 8.00 -16.37 -6.55
CA LEU A 42 8.82 -16.85 -5.44
C LEU A 42 8.97 -18.38 -5.49
N ALA A 43 10.18 -18.84 -5.26
CA ALA A 43 10.47 -20.24 -4.99
C ALA A 43 10.70 -20.41 -3.48
N VAL A 44 9.65 -20.73 -2.75
CA VAL A 44 9.69 -20.94 -1.30
C VAL A 44 10.10 -22.37 -1.00
N ASP A 45 11.07 -22.54 -0.09
CA ASP A 45 11.49 -23.85 0.39
C ASP A 45 10.31 -24.51 1.15
N PRO A 46 9.86 -25.69 0.72
CA PRO A 46 8.76 -26.39 1.39
C PRO A 46 8.96 -26.63 2.88
N VAL A 47 10.20 -26.81 3.32
CA VAL A 47 10.53 -27.00 4.73
C VAL A 47 10.31 -25.69 5.54
N LYS A 48 10.46 -24.54 4.89
CA LYS A 48 10.33 -23.22 5.49
C LYS A 48 8.99 -22.55 5.20
N GLU A 49 8.09 -23.22 4.52
CA GLU A 49 6.79 -22.68 4.09
C GLU A 49 5.97 -22.15 5.27
N ALA A 50 5.86 -22.94 6.35
CA ALA A 50 5.11 -22.55 7.53
C ALA A 50 5.67 -21.28 8.19
N GLU A 51 6.99 -21.16 8.24
CA GLU A 51 7.65 -19.96 8.78
C GLU A 51 7.44 -18.75 7.87
N MET A 52 7.54 -18.92 6.57
CA MET A 52 7.24 -17.87 5.60
C MET A 52 5.84 -17.31 5.79
N LEU A 53 4.84 -18.19 5.87
CA LEU A 53 3.44 -17.80 6.07
C LEU A 53 3.22 -17.12 7.42
N ARG A 54 3.88 -17.62 8.48
CA ARG A 54 3.81 -17.01 9.81
C ARG A 54 4.35 -15.57 9.80
N VAL A 55 5.54 -15.36 9.26
CA VAL A 55 6.14 -14.02 9.17
C VAL A 55 5.30 -13.09 8.30
N PHE A 56 4.82 -13.60 7.18
CA PHE A 56 3.93 -12.83 6.29
C PHE A 56 2.66 -12.37 7.01
N GLU A 57 1.92 -13.29 7.64
CA GLU A 57 0.63 -12.98 8.26
C GLU A 57 0.76 -12.18 9.57
N LYS A 58 1.80 -12.44 10.36
CA LYS A 58 1.92 -11.86 11.70
C LYS A 58 2.78 -10.60 11.76
N GLU A 59 3.74 -10.46 10.85
CA GLU A 59 4.70 -9.36 10.91
C GLU A 59 4.61 -8.44 9.68
N PHE A 60 4.70 -8.98 8.48
CA PHE A 60 4.82 -8.19 7.26
C PHE A 60 3.49 -7.55 6.82
N LYS A 61 2.45 -8.34 6.69
CA LYS A 61 1.12 -7.90 6.26
C LYS A 61 0.52 -6.82 7.17
N PRO A 62 0.53 -6.97 8.52
CA PRO A 62 0.05 -5.92 9.41
C PRO A 62 0.86 -4.62 9.29
N ALA A 63 2.18 -4.70 9.12
CA ALA A 63 3.03 -3.54 8.97
C ALA A 63 2.77 -2.81 7.64
N ALA A 64 2.65 -3.56 6.54
CA ALA A 64 2.35 -3.00 5.22
C ALA A 64 0.97 -2.32 5.20
N SER A 65 -0.03 -2.94 5.80
CA SER A 65 -1.42 -2.45 5.80
C SER A 65 -1.62 -1.10 6.51
N ARG A 66 -0.67 -0.69 7.33
CA ARG A 66 -0.69 0.61 8.03
C ARG A 66 -0.02 1.72 7.25
N GLN A 67 0.59 1.42 6.12
CA GLN A 67 1.36 2.41 5.37
C GLN A 67 0.45 3.32 4.54
N PRO A 68 0.80 4.61 4.40
CA PRO A 68 0.08 5.51 3.51
C PRO A 68 0.05 4.97 2.08
N GLY A 69 -1.13 4.98 1.47
CA GLY A 69 -1.31 4.52 0.09
C GLY A 69 -1.43 3.01 -0.09
N PHE A 70 -1.39 2.23 0.97
CA PHE A 70 -1.63 0.79 0.92
C PHE A 70 -3.04 0.49 0.37
N ILE A 71 -3.13 -0.45 -0.57
CA ILE A 71 -4.40 -0.91 -1.13
C ILE A 71 -4.66 -2.36 -0.77
N ALA A 72 -3.74 -3.27 -1.12
CA ALA A 72 -3.90 -4.70 -0.89
C ALA A 72 -2.54 -5.42 -0.83
N ILE A 73 -2.54 -6.55 -0.15
CA ILE A 73 -1.40 -7.46 -0.09
C ILE A 73 -1.89 -8.91 -0.08
N LYS A 74 -1.24 -9.77 -0.85
CA LYS A 74 -1.58 -11.19 -0.96
C LYS A 74 -0.32 -12.03 -1.09
N MET A 75 -0.36 -13.22 -0.50
CA MET A 75 0.59 -14.29 -0.76
C MET A 75 -0.20 -15.44 -1.37
N LEU A 76 0.06 -15.73 -2.63
CA LEU A 76 -0.68 -16.72 -3.43
C LEU A 76 0.16 -17.96 -3.59
N LYS A 77 -0.37 -19.12 -3.18
CA LYS A 77 0.24 -20.42 -3.44
C LYS A 77 -0.24 -20.94 -4.79
N LEU A 78 0.71 -21.35 -5.62
CA LEU A 78 0.37 -22.00 -6.89
C LEU A 78 -0.37 -23.33 -6.61
N SER A 79 -1.60 -23.42 -7.09
CA SER A 79 -2.42 -24.62 -6.94
C SER A 79 -2.26 -25.55 -8.13
N SER A 80 -2.37 -25.02 -9.34
CA SER A 80 -2.25 -25.79 -10.58
C SER A 80 -1.98 -24.85 -11.76
N THR A 81 -1.43 -25.41 -12.82
CA THR A 81 -1.29 -24.71 -14.10
C THR A 81 -2.38 -25.19 -15.04
N LEU A 82 -3.23 -24.28 -15.47
CA LEU A 82 -4.33 -24.62 -16.37
C LEU A 82 -3.88 -24.65 -17.83
N ARG A 83 -2.85 -23.87 -18.16
CA ARG A 83 -2.25 -23.81 -19.51
C ARG A 83 -0.84 -23.28 -19.43
N GLY A 84 0.09 -23.96 -20.06
CA GLY A 84 1.50 -23.57 -20.06
C GLY A 84 2.23 -23.87 -18.77
N PRO A 85 3.55 -23.72 -18.74
CA PRO A 85 4.36 -23.93 -17.55
C PRO A 85 4.24 -22.75 -16.58
N ALA A 86 4.33 -23.05 -15.29
CA ALA A 86 4.59 -22.02 -14.28
C ALA A 86 6.01 -21.45 -14.45
N PRO A 87 6.29 -20.23 -13.93
CA PRO A 87 7.67 -19.74 -13.85
C PRO A 87 8.55 -20.77 -13.15
N ALA A 88 9.73 -21.04 -13.70
CA ALA A 88 10.59 -22.13 -13.29
C ALA A 88 10.88 -22.11 -11.77
N GLY A 89 10.53 -23.20 -11.09
CA GLY A 89 10.75 -23.38 -9.65
C GLY A 89 9.86 -22.55 -8.73
N CYS A 90 8.99 -21.68 -9.26
CA CYS A 90 8.13 -20.81 -8.45
C CYS A 90 6.89 -21.58 -8.00
N ASN A 91 6.61 -21.49 -6.70
CA ASN A 91 5.44 -22.09 -6.05
C ASN A 91 4.55 -21.07 -5.34
N TYR A 92 5.01 -19.82 -5.23
CA TYR A 92 4.28 -18.70 -4.64
C TYR A 92 4.36 -17.46 -5.50
N GLN A 93 3.34 -16.62 -5.40
CA GLN A 93 3.36 -15.26 -5.91
C GLN A 93 2.97 -14.30 -4.80
N PHE A 94 3.81 -13.29 -4.58
CA PHE A 94 3.49 -12.17 -3.71
C PHE A 94 2.95 -11.03 -4.55
N VAL A 95 1.82 -10.46 -4.11
CA VAL A 95 1.18 -9.33 -4.78
C VAL A 95 0.96 -8.21 -3.79
N LEU A 96 1.42 -7.01 -4.13
CA LEU A 96 1.32 -5.83 -3.29
C LEU A 96 0.82 -4.64 -4.11
N SER A 97 -0.27 -4.01 -3.68
CA SER A 97 -0.86 -2.85 -4.36
C SER A 97 -0.75 -1.60 -3.50
N PHE A 98 -0.32 -0.50 -4.12
CA PHE A 98 -0.23 0.84 -3.55
C PHE A 98 -0.85 1.87 -4.48
N ALA A 99 -1.28 3.00 -3.91
CA ALA A 99 -1.84 4.11 -4.70
C ALA A 99 -0.82 4.73 -5.67
N SER A 100 0.49 4.62 -5.38
CA SER A 100 1.57 5.06 -6.26
C SER A 100 2.87 4.33 -5.95
N GLU A 101 3.77 4.33 -6.91
CA GLU A 101 5.13 3.80 -6.73
C GLU A 101 5.92 4.57 -5.68
N ASP A 102 5.76 5.88 -5.62
CA ASP A 102 6.43 6.71 -4.61
C ASP A 102 6.06 6.30 -3.18
N LEU A 103 4.78 6.01 -2.94
CA LEU A 103 4.30 5.54 -1.65
C LEU A 103 4.82 4.13 -1.33
N ARG A 104 4.88 3.25 -2.33
CA ARG A 104 5.48 1.92 -2.17
C ARG A 104 6.97 2.02 -1.81
N GLN A 105 7.72 2.90 -2.46
CA GLN A 105 9.13 3.11 -2.16
C GLN A 105 9.34 3.65 -0.74
N LYS A 106 8.48 4.53 -0.26
CA LYS A 106 8.48 4.98 1.13
C LYS A 106 8.27 3.82 2.11
N TRP A 107 7.38 2.89 1.79
CA TRP A 107 7.20 1.66 2.56
C TRP A 107 8.48 0.83 2.62
N VAL A 108 9.11 0.57 1.48
CA VAL A 108 10.36 -0.19 1.40
C VAL A 108 11.48 0.45 2.20
N ALA A 109 11.52 1.78 2.28
CA ALA A 109 12.51 2.53 3.04
C ALA A 109 12.31 2.50 4.56
N THR A 110 11.17 2.03 5.05
CA THR A 110 10.89 1.98 6.50
C THR A 110 11.78 0.96 7.23
N PRO A 111 12.11 1.22 8.50
CA PRO A 111 12.85 0.25 9.31
C PRO A 111 12.13 -1.10 9.45
N ILE A 112 10.80 -1.09 9.55
CA ILE A 112 10.01 -2.32 9.70
C ILE A 112 10.07 -3.20 8.45
N HIS A 113 10.03 -2.60 7.25
CA HIS A 113 10.22 -3.36 6.01
C HIS A 113 11.61 -4.00 5.98
N LYS A 114 12.64 -3.22 6.27
CA LYS A 114 14.04 -3.69 6.29
C LYS A 114 14.30 -4.78 7.32
N ALA A 115 13.50 -4.83 8.38
CA ALA A 115 13.59 -5.86 9.41
C ALA A 115 12.79 -7.12 9.07
N THR A 116 11.66 -7.00 8.37
CA THR A 116 10.72 -8.12 8.15
C THR A 116 10.90 -8.80 6.81
N TRP A 117 11.15 -8.07 5.73
CA TRP A 117 11.33 -8.66 4.41
C TRP A 117 12.45 -9.71 4.35
N PRO A 118 13.65 -9.48 4.93
CA PRO A 118 14.71 -10.50 4.93
C PRO A 118 14.31 -11.82 5.59
N LYS A 119 13.39 -11.78 6.56
CA LYS A 119 12.87 -13.01 7.18
C LYS A 119 12.06 -13.84 6.19
N ILE A 120 11.29 -13.20 5.33
CA ILE A 120 10.55 -13.86 4.24
C ILE A 120 11.52 -14.35 3.17
N GLU A 121 12.42 -13.49 2.73
CA GLU A 121 13.40 -13.80 1.69
C GLU A 121 14.32 -14.97 2.06
N SER A 122 14.65 -15.11 3.35
CA SER A 122 15.46 -16.23 3.85
C SER A 122 14.80 -17.61 3.68
N THR A 123 13.51 -17.65 3.40
CA THR A 123 12.74 -18.89 3.16
C THR A 123 12.77 -19.33 1.70
N PHE A 124 13.34 -18.53 0.80
CA PHE A 124 13.40 -18.83 -0.63
C PHE A 124 14.57 -19.76 -0.94
N THR A 125 14.40 -20.61 -1.94
CA THR A 125 15.45 -21.49 -2.44
C THR A 125 16.45 -20.76 -3.32
N SER A 126 16.06 -19.59 -3.84
CA SER A 126 16.92 -18.74 -4.69
C SER A 126 16.68 -17.27 -4.39
N PRO A 127 17.74 -16.45 -4.31
CA PRO A 127 17.61 -15.00 -4.18
C PRO A 127 17.21 -14.32 -5.50
N ASN A 128 17.25 -15.04 -6.61
CA ASN A 128 16.93 -14.54 -7.93
C ASN A 128 15.45 -14.79 -8.23
N TYR A 129 14.61 -13.84 -7.88
CA TYR A 129 13.18 -13.89 -8.18
C TYR A 129 12.76 -12.65 -8.99
N SER A 130 11.73 -12.83 -9.83
CA SER A 130 11.19 -11.73 -10.64
C SER A 130 10.49 -10.71 -9.77
N ARG A 131 10.70 -9.44 -10.10
CA ARG A 131 9.97 -8.29 -9.51
C ARG A 131 9.36 -7.51 -10.66
N LEU A 132 8.07 -7.62 -10.83
CA LEU A 132 7.34 -6.99 -11.93
C LEU A 132 6.40 -5.93 -11.35
N LEU A 133 6.50 -4.72 -11.86
CA LEU A 133 5.65 -3.60 -11.46
C LEU A 133 4.65 -3.32 -12.57
N TYR A 134 3.38 -3.29 -12.23
CA TYR A 134 2.27 -3.01 -13.13
C TYR A 134 1.57 -1.72 -12.75
N GLU A 135 1.10 -0.99 -13.73
CA GLU A 135 0.13 0.10 -13.55
C GLU A 135 -1.28 -0.46 -13.69
N VAL A 136 -2.18 -0.03 -12.80
CA VAL A 136 -3.56 -0.49 -12.81
C VAL A 136 -4.44 0.55 -13.52
N TYR A 137 -5.16 0.12 -14.54
CA TYR A 137 -6.08 0.94 -15.33
C TYR A 137 -7.54 0.61 -15.02
#